data_5f0a121e84a32843df2d729b5c683547
#
_entry.id   5f0a121e84a32843df2d729b5c683547
#
_cell.length_a   1.000
_cell.length_b   1.000
_cell.length_c   1.000
_cell.angle_alpha   90.00
_cell.angle_beta   90.00
_cell.angle_gamma   90.00
#
_symmetry.space_group_name_H-M   'P 1'
#
loop_
_entity.id
_entity.type
_entity.pdbx_description
1 polymer ?
#
loop_
_entity_poly.entity_id
_entity_poly.type
_entity_poly.pdbx_seq_one_letter_code
_entity_poly.pdbx_strand_id
1 'polypeptide(L)'
;MDTFGVIGPGAVGSVIGESLHTSGYQVTFLGRKAGEVYIERASASETAAFPVEAISEAETVFDYLFITVKGTQLEGFMPYLDKLTHENTVCILCQNGYGQLDKFHIPNAYQAVVYISGQKKEQVVTHFRDRILILPENPVTKKLKEVIAASDLDIRLSPDYRYEVWYKLLVNLAINSVTALSRNTALILEEEKIQLLCKRLIQEGVAIAVAEGIHFQEGITEEIMRINAGYPPYMGTSMYYDIIAGKTMETAYIQGYLYEKSQTYGLDTPCLDAVYSLLLASEIRG
;
A
#
# COMPACT_ATOMS: atom_id res chain seq x y z
N MET A 1 1.62 16.23 24.04
CA MET A 1 1.46 16.44 22.58
C MET A 1 1.76 15.08 21.98
N ASP A 2 0.83 14.56 21.17
CA ASP A 2 0.99 13.21 20.60
C ASP A 2 2.21 13.14 19.67
N THR A 3 2.94 12.04 19.73
CA THR A 3 4.16 11.76 18.97
C THR A 3 3.85 10.82 17.79
N PHE A 4 4.36 11.16 16.61
CA PHE A 4 4.13 10.40 15.39
C PHE A 4 5.43 9.84 14.84
N GLY A 5 5.48 8.55 14.59
CA GLY A 5 6.57 7.88 13.89
C GLY A 5 6.14 7.41 12.50
N VAL A 6 7.03 7.52 11.53
CA VAL A 6 6.84 6.97 10.18
C VAL A 6 8.00 6.05 9.85
N ILE A 7 7.75 4.73 9.87
CA ILE A 7 8.74 3.72 9.52
C ILE A 7 8.73 3.49 8.01
N GLY A 8 9.85 3.77 7.36
CA GLY A 8 10.05 3.60 5.92
C GLY A 8 9.70 4.85 5.11
N PRO A 9 10.56 5.88 5.05
CA PRO A 9 10.34 7.09 4.27
C PRO A 9 10.46 6.82 2.75
N GLY A 10 9.54 5.99 2.27
CA GLY A 10 9.27 5.71 0.86
C GLY A 10 8.25 6.69 0.28
N ALA A 11 7.64 6.36 -0.88
CA ALA A 11 6.65 7.23 -1.49
C ALA A 11 5.45 7.52 -0.57
N VAL A 12 4.88 6.50 0.05
CA VAL A 12 3.72 6.64 0.96
C VAL A 12 4.12 7.30 2.28
N GLY A 13 5.17 6.79 2.94
CA GLY A 13 5.56 7.28 4.27
C GLY A 13 6.02 8.73 4.26
N SER A 14 6.72 9.15 3.22
CA SER A 14 7.16 10.54 3.10
C SER A 14 5.97 11.49 2.98
N VAL A 15 4.95 11.13 2.18
CA VAL A 15 3.75 11.96 2.04
C VAL A 15 2.95 12.03 3.35
N ILE A 16 2.81 10.91 4.06
CA ILE A 16 2.14 10.89 5.38
C ILE A 16 2.88 11.79 6.37
N GLY A 17 4.20 11.60 6.51
CA GLY A 17 4.98 12.38 7.47
C GLY A 17 5.06 13.86 7.12
N GLU A 18 5.17 14.22 5.83
CA GLU A 18 5.11 15.60 5.37
C GLU A 18 3.78 16.25 5.74
N SER A 19 2.65 15.57 5.44
CA SER A 19 1.31 16.07 5.76
C SER A 19 1.14 16.38 7.24
N LEU A 20 1.62 15.51 8.11
CA LEU A 20 1.58 15.72 9.56
C LEU A 20 2.53 16.84 9.99
N HIS A 21 3.79 16.82 9.53
CA HIS A 21 4.81 17.80 9.93
C HIS A 21 4.43 19.23 9.53
N THR A 22 3.96 19.42 8.29
CA THR A 22 3.56 20.76 7.81
C THR A 22 2.34 21.32 8.53
N SER A 23 1.56 20.46 9.18
CA SER A 23 0.42 20.81 10.03
C SER A 23 0.79 21.00 11.50
N GLY A 24 2.08 21.01 11.84
CA GLY A 24 2.60 21.32 13.17
C GLY A 24 2.68 20.12 14.13
N TYR A 25 2.49 18.88 13.65
CA TYR A 25 2.66 17.69 14.48
C TYR A 25 4.14 17.32 14.63
N GLN A 26 4.49 16.74 15.78
CA GLN A 26 5.84 16.21 16.01
C GLN A 26 5.99 14.85 15.31
N VAL A 27 6.75 14.81 14.20
CA VAL A 27 6.92 13.63 13.37
C VAL A 27 8.39 13.24 13.29
N THR A 28 8.68 11.95 13.48
CA THR A 28 10.00 11.36 13.28
C THR A 28 9.96 10.36 12.13
N PHE A 29 10.78 10.56 11.12
CA PHE A 29 10.98 9.58 10.05
C PHE A 29 12.04 8.56 10.47
N LEU A 30 11.70 7.28 10.36
CA LEU A 30 12.54 6.16 10.74
C LEU A 30 12.94 5.34 9.51
N GLY A 31 14.22 5.24 9.25
CA GLY A 31 14.79 4.47 8.14
C GLY A 31 15.74 3.38 8.62
N ARG A 32 16.22 2.53 7.72
CA ARG A 32 17.29 1.56 8.03
C ARG A 32 18.63 2.23 8.34
N LYS A 33 18.82 3.44 7.84
CA LYS A 33 20.01 4.28 8.06
C LYS A 33 19.55 5.70 8.27
N ALA A 34 20.28 6.46 9.06
CA ALA A 34 20.11 7.89 9.17
C ALA A 34 20.42 8.60 7.83
N GLY A 35 19.79 9.75 7.61
CA GLY A 35 19.96 10.53 6.39
C GLY A 35 18.88 11.57 6.23
N GLU A 36 18.50 11.85 4.99
CA GLU A 36 17.44 12.79 4.64
C GLU A 36 16.52 12.21 3.55
N VAL A 37 15.28 12.63 3.55
CA VAL A 37 14.33 12.44 2.47
C VAL A 37 13.85 13.79 1.97
N TYR A 38 13.82 13.95 0.66
CA TYR A 38 13.37 15.16 -0.02
C TYR A 38 12.00 14.89 -0.64
N ILE A 39 11.06 15.80 -0.44
CA ILE A 39 9.69 15.64 -0.94
C ILE A 39 9.35 16.78 -1.87
N GLU A 40 8.98 16.42 -3.09
CA GLU A 40 8.52 17.32 -4.14
C GLU A 40 7.05 17.06 -4.40
N ARG A 41 6.27 18.13 -4.47
CA ARG A 41 4.89 18.07 -4.94
C ARG A 41 4.88 18.34 -6.45
N ALA A 42 4.24 17.47 -7.23
CA ALA A 42 4.13 17.66 -8.68
C ALA A 42 3.49 18.99 -9.09
N SER A 43 2.77 19.64 -8.17
CA SER A 43 2.10 20.93 -8.36
C SER A 43 2.86 22.14 -7.80
N ALA A 44 4.00 21.95 -7.13
CA ALA A 44 4.78 23.00 -6.49
C ALA A 44 6.26 22.93 -6.87
N SER A 45 6.93 24.08 -6.96
CA SER A 45 8.36 24.17 -7.25
C SER A 45 9.26 24.01 -6.01
N GLU A 46 8.68 23.76 -4.84
CA GLU A 46 9.43 23.69 -3.58
C GLU A 46 9.67 22.24 -3.18
N THR A 47 10.92 21.97 -2.80
CA THR A 47 11.35 20.69 -2.23
C THR A 47 11.53 20.87 -0.73
N ALA A 48 10.84 20.08 0.07
CA ALA A 48 11.04 20.02 1.51
C ALA A 48 12.00 18.87 1.88
N ALA A 49 12.96 19.16 2.78
CA ALA A 49 13.89 18.15 3.30
C ALA A 49 13.51 17.79 4.73
N PHE A 50 13.53 16.47 5.02
CA PHE A 50 13.21 15.94 6.35
C PHE A 50 14.32 15.00 6.81
N PRO A 51 14.79 15.14 8.06
CA PRO A 51 15.75 14.20 8.63
C PRO A 51 15.14 12.82 8.81
N VAL A 52 15.93 11.79 8.57
CA VAL A 52 15.58 10.38 8.80
C VAL A 52 16.53 9.84 9.87
N GLU A 53 15.96 9.33 10.94
CA GLU A 53 16.70 8.67 12.01
C GLU A 53 16.87 7.17 11.70
N ALA A 54 18.00 6.60 12.08
CA ALA A 54 18.19 5.16 11.98
C ALA A 54 17.30 4.45 13.03
N ILE A 55 16.42 3.54 12.60
CA ILE A 55 15.51 2.84 13.50
C ILE A 55 16.22 2.06 14.61
N SER A 56 17.46 1.61 14.34
CA SER A 56 18.32 0.95 15.34
C SER A 56 18.72 1.88 16.49
N GLU A 57 18.78 3.19 16.25
CA GLU A 57 19.24 4.22 17.19
C GLU A 57 18.06 4.99 17.82
N ALA A 58 16.84 4.80 17.29
CA ALA A 58 15.67 5.50 17.78
C ALA A 58 15.33 5.09 19.23
N GLU A 59 15.10 6.09 20.09
CA GLU A 59 14.73 5.92 21.50
C GLU A 59 13.33 6.45 21.80
N THR A 60 12.73 7.17 20.85
CA THR A 60 11.40 7.76 21.03
C THR A 60 10.33 6.67 20.99
N VAL A 61 9.44 6.69 22.00
CA VAL A 61 8.22 5.88 22.00
C VAL A 61 7.08 6.70 21.42
N PHE A 62 6.32 6.12 20.49
CA PHE A 62 5.30 6.84 19.72
C PHE A 62 3.88 6.52 20.17
N ASP A 63 3.02 7.54 20.14
CA ASP A 63 1.57 7.37 20.31
C ASP A 63 0.94 6.80 19.03
N TYR A 64 1.42 7.26 17.86
CA TYR A 64 0.97 6.82 16.55
C TYR A 64 2.15 6.44 15.66
N LEU A 65 2.11 5.25 15.10
CA LEU A 65 3.19 4.70 14.29
C LEU A 65 2.67 4.25 12.91
N PHE A 66 3.05 4.98 11.87
CA PHE A 66 2.74 4.62 10.49
C PHE A 66 3.83 3.70 9.93
N ILE A 67 3.47 2.50 9.55
CA ILE A 67 4.38 1.48 9.04
C ILE A 67 4.20 1.41 7.52
N THR A 68 5.14 2.01 6.80
CA THR A 68 5.06 2.26 5.36
C THR A 68 6.16 1.58 4.55
N VAL A 69 6.95 0.71 5.19
CA VAL A 69 7.85 -0.20 4.48
C VAL A 69 7.04 -1.19 3.65
N LYS A 70 7.62 -1.76 2.60
CA LYS A 70 6.94 -2.80 1.83
C LYS A 70 6.65 -4.03 2.68
N GLY A 71 5.58 -4.77 2.33
CA GLY A 71 5.22 -6.00 3.00
C GLY A 71 6.37 -7.00 3.12
N THR A 72 7.22 -7.09 2.10
CA THR A 72 8.43 -7.93 2.06
C THR A 72 9.55 -7.48 3.02
N GLN A 73 9.45 -6.30 3.63
CA GLN A 73 10.43 -5.73 4.55
C GLN A 73 9.93 -5.70 6.00
N LEU A 74 8.71 -6.15 6.26
CA LEU A 74 8.08 -6.11 7.59
C LEU A 74 8.92 -6.81 8.65
N GLU A 75 9.43 -7.99 8.37
CA GLU A 75 10.20 -8.80 9.31
C GLU A 75 11.51 -8.10 9.76
N GLY A 76 12.07 -7.27 8.88
CA GLY A 76 13.35 -6.59 9.17
C GLY A 76 13.26 -5.47 10.19
N PHE A 77 12.08 -4.91 10.46
CA PHE A 77 11.92 -3.87 11.47
C PHE A 77 11.11 -4.31 12.71
N MET A 78 10.39 -5.43 12.64
CA MET A 78 9.60 -5.95 13.77
C MET A 78 10.39 -6.01 15.09
N PRO A 79 11.68 -6.39 15.12
CA PRO A 79 12.47 -6.41 16.36
C PRO A 79 12.61 -5.05 17.06
N TYR A 80 12.34 -3.96 16.34
CA TYR A 80 12.44 -2.61 16.91
C TYR A 80 11.11 -2.11 17.50
N LEU A 81 9.99 -2.76 17.21
CA LEU A 81 8.65 -2.29 17.63
C LEU A 81 8.52 -2.19 19.15
N ASP A 82 9.03 -3.15 19.90
CA ASP A 82 8.90 -3.17 21.35
C ASP A 82 9.48 -1.93 22.04
N LYS A 83 10.56 -1.37 21.46
CA LYS A 83 11.18 -0.15 22.00
C LYS A 83 10.53 1.14 21.49
N LEU A 84 9.76 1.07 20.40
CA LEU A 84 9.13 2.22 19.77
C LEU A 84 7.65 2.37 20.17
N THR A 85 7.09 1.39 20.89
CA THR A 85 5.67 1.34 21.20
C THR A 85 5.43 1.19 22.70
N HIS A 86 4.27 1.63 23.14
CA HIS A 86 3.71 1.34 24.45
C HIS A 86 2.32 0.68 24.29
N GLU A 87 1.68 0.29 25.38
CA GLU A 87 0.41 -0.46 25.36
C GLU A 87 -0.75 0.25 24.60
N ASN A 88 -0.71 1.58 24.52
CA ASN A 88 -1.72 2.39 23.84
C ASN A 88 -1.29 2.88 22.46
N THR A 89 -0.10 2.53 21.99
CA THR A 89 0.37 2.92 20.64
C THR A 89 -0.55 2.39 19.58
N VAL A 90 -0.93 3.26 18.65
CA VAL A 90 -1.74 2.92 17.46
C VAL A 90 -0.83 2.72 16.28
N CYS A 91 -0.76 1.51 15.75
CA CYS A 91 0.05 1.16 14.58
C CYS A 91 -0.83 1.10 13.32
N ILE A 92 -0.45 1.85 12.29
CA ILE A 92 -1.16 1.88 10.99
C ILE A 92 -0.25 1.28 9.92
N LEU A 93 -0.61 0.11 9.42
CA LEU A 93 0.07 -0.55 8.31
C LEU A 93 -0.41 0.04 6.99
N CYS A 94 0.50 0.59 6.19
CA CYS A 94 0.20 1.30 4.96
C CYS A 94 0.78 0.60 3.71
N GLN A 95 0.79 -0.73 3.71
CA GLN A 95 1.21 -1.52 2.55
C GLN A 95 0.03 -1.80 1.62
N ASN A 96 0.33 -2.07 0.33
CA ASN A 96 -0.64 -2.67 -0.58
C ASN A 96 -0.82 -4.17 -0.30
N GLY A 97 -1.93 -4.72 -0.78
CA GLY A 97 -2.26 -6.13 -0.57
C GLY A 97 -2.93 -6.37 0.78
N TYR A 98 -3.00 -7.64 1.21
CA TYR A 98 -3.68 -8.05 2.42
C TYR A 98 -2.93 -9.19 3.13
N GLY A 99 -3.27 -9.44 4.43
CA GLY A 99 -2.65 -10.49 5.24
C GLY A 99 -1.41 -10.06 6.03
N GLN A 100 -0.95 -8.82 5.91
CA GLN A 100 0.21 -8.34 6.67
C GLN A 100 -0.09 -8.22 8.17
N LEU A 101 -1.34 -7.86 8.51
CA LEU A 101 -1.77 -7.64 9.90
C LEU A 101 -1.63 -8.90 10.76
N ASP A 102 -1.78 -10.09 10.16
CA ASP A 102 -1.67 -11.37 10.87
C ASP A 102 -0.27 -11.62 11.47
N LYS A 103 0.72 -10.89 10.99
CA LYS A 103 2.10 -10.92 11.52
C LYS A 103 2.32 -10.01 12.73
N PHE A 104 1.36 -9.15 13.05
CA PHE A 104 1.48 -8.16 14.12
C PHE A 104 0.76 -8.60 15.39
N HIS A 105 1.47 -8.50 16.52
CA HIS A 105 0.92 -8.82 17.84
C HIS A 105 0.63 -7.57 18.69
N ILE A 106 0.54 -6.40 18.03
CA ILE A 106 0.22 -5.13 18.70
C ILE A 106 -1.30 -4.99 18.76
N PRO A 107 -1.89 -4.76 19.95
CA PRO A 107 -3.36 -4.75 20.12
C PRO A 107 -4.08 -3.70 19.26
N ASN A 108 -3.49 -2.53 19.09
CA ASN A 108 -4.06 -1.43 18.32
C ASN A 108 -3.39 -1.32 16.93
N ALA A 109 -3.18 -2.44 16.24
CA ALA A 109 -2.68 -2.45 14.88
C ALA A 109 -3.84 -2.49 13.87
N TYR A 110 -3.79 -1.62 12.87
CA TYR A 110 -4.77 -1.52 11.79
C TYR A 110 -4.07 -1.44 10.46
N GLN A 111 -4.59 -2.08 9.45
CA GLN A 111 -4.12 -1.90 8.09
C GLN A 111 -4.95 -0.80 7.41
N ALA A 112 -4.31 0.13 6.72
CA ALA A 112 -4.99 1.14 5.92
C ALA A 112 -5.14 0.69 4.46
N VAL A 113 -6.27 1.00 3.84
CA VAL A 113 -6.36 1.03 2.38
C VAL A 113 -5.80 2.36 1.89
N VAL A 114 -4.68 2.30 1.18
CA VAL A 114 -3.87 3.48 0.85
C VAL A 114 -4.18 4.00 -0.55
N TYR A 115 -4.61 5.24 -0.65
CA TYR A 115 -4.70 6.02 -1.89
C TYR A 115 -3.76 7.22 -1.77
N ILE A 116 -2.48 6.95 -1.94
CA ILE A 116 -1.40 7.93 -2.02
C ILE A 116 -0.56 7.53 -3.24
N SER A 117 -0.49 8.41 -4.23
CA SER A 117 0.28 8.18 -5.43
C SER A 117 1.55 9.01 -5.41
N GLY A 118 2.68 8.35 -5.46
CA GLY A 118 4.01 8.98 -5.49
C GLY A 118 5.08 7.98 -5.92
N GLN A 119 6.24 8.50 -6.23
CA GLN A 119 7.42 7.72 -6.61
C GLN A 119 8.64 8.20 -5.83
N LYS A 120 9.42 7.27 -5.31
CA LYS A 120 10.74 7.56 -4.75
C LYS A 120 11.83 7.18 -5.73
N LYS A 121 12.64 8.17 -6.11
CA LYS A 121 13.84 8.00 -6.91
C LYS A 121 15.02 8.51 -6.09
N GLU A 122 15.93 7.61 -5.72
CA GLU A 122 17.01 7.89 -4.77
C GLU A 122 16.49 8.42 -3.42
N GLN A 123 16.81 9.68 -3.08
CA GLN A 123 16.34 10.34 -1.86
C GLN A 123 15.13 11.24 -2.08
N VAL A 124 14.72 11.47 -3.34
CA VAL A 124 13.62 12.36 -3.69
C VAL A 124 12.34 11.55 -3.85
N VAL A 125 11.29 12.02 -3.19
CA VAL A 125 9.93 11.51 -3.34
C VAL A 125 9.11 12.56 -4.07
N THR A 126 8.59 12.21 -5.24
CA THR A 126 7.62 13.03 -5.98
C THR A 126 6.23 12.55 -5.62
N HIS A 127 5.44 13.41 -4.98
CA HIS A 127 4.03 13.17 -4.71
C HIS A 127 3.18 13.62 -5.90
N PHE A 128 2.36 12.71 -6.45
CA PHE A 128 1.53 12.99 -7.62
C PHE A 128 0.12 13.41 -7.23
N ARG A 129 -0.56 12.59 -6.43
CA ARG A 129 -1.97 12.81 -6.07
C ARG A 129 -2.38 11.99 -4.85
N ASP A 130 -3.48 12.43 -4.25
CA ASP A 130 -4.20 11.80 -3.15
C ASP A 130 -3.39 11.66 -1.86
N ARG A 131 -4.08 11.78 -0.74
CA ARG A 131 -3.55 11.64 0.62
C ARG A 131 -4.58 10.93 1.48
N ILE A 132 -5.16 9.83 0.96
CA ILE A 132 -6.29 9.17 1.57
C ILE A 132 -5.84 7.85 2.18
N LEU A 133 -6.22 7.65 3.44
CA LEU A 133 -6.14 6.37 4.15
C LEU A 133 -7.54 5.96 4.57
N ILE A 134 -8.01 4.79 4.14
CA ILE A 134 -9.27 4.24 4.63
C ILE A 134 -8.95 3.24 5.74
N LEU A 135 -9.61 3.42 6.88
CA LEU A 135 -9.45 2.60 8.08
C LEU A 135 -10.80 2.02 8.54
N PRO A 136 -10.80 0.90 9.28
CA PRO A 136 -12.04 0.41 9.89
C PRO A 136 -12.60 1.43 10.87
N GLU A 137 -13.91 1.59 10.90
CA GLU A 137 -14.57 2.51 11.83
C GLU A 137 -14.67 1.91 13.22
N ASN A 138 -13.93 2.46 14.18
CA ASN A 138 -13.97 2.11 15.58
C ASN A 138 -13.53 3.29 16.47
N PRO A 139 -13.64 3.22 17.81
CA PRO A 139 -13.25 4.34 18.69
C PRO A 139 -11.80 4.80 18.53
N VAL A 140 -10.85 3.87 18.30
CA VAL A 140 -9.42 4.18 18.19
C VAL A 140 -9.13 4.94 16.89
N THR A 141 -9.66 4.46 15.76
CA THR A 141 -9.47 5.10 14.45
C THR A 141 -10.23 6.43 14.33
N LYS A 142 -11.39 6.58 15.03
CA LYS A 142 -12.08 7.86 15.20
C LYS A 142 -11.21 8.87 15.93
N LYS A 143 -10.59 8.46 17.03
CA LYS A 143 -9.67 9.31 17.79
C LYS A 143 -8.47 9.73 16.95
N LEU A 144 -7.84 8.79 16.20
CA LEU A 144 -6.74 9.14 15.29
C LEU A 144 -7.18 10.21 14.28
N LYS A 145 -8.34 10.05 13.64
CA LYS A 145 -8.88 11.03 12.68
C LYS A 145 -9.07 12.41 13.32
N GLU A 146 -9.58 12.47 14.55
CA GLU A 146 -9.76 13.73 15.31
C GLU A 146 -8.40 14.36 15.66
N VAL A 147 -7.44 13.56 16.12
CA VAL A 147 -6.11 14.03 16.53
C VAL A 147 -5.38 14.69 15.36
N ILE A 148 -5.49 14.15 14.14
CA ILE A 148 -4.79 14.70 12.96
C ILE A 148 -5.68 15.57 12.08
N ALA A 149 -6.81 16.05 12.58
CA ALA A 149 -7.80 16.80 11.80
C ALA A 149 -7.26 18.11 11.17
N ALA A 150 -6.17 18.66 11.70
CA ALA A 150 -5.50 19.84 11.13
C ALA A 150 -4.60 19.52 9.93
N SER A 151 -4.31 18.23 9.67
CA SER A 151 -3.48 17.81 8.53
C SER A 151 -4.29 17.71 7.25
N ASP A 152 -3.59 17.73 6.12
CA ASP A 152 -4.17 17.46 4.80
C ASP A 152 -4.21 15.93 4.47
N LEU A 153 -3.88 15.08 5.43
CA LEU A 153 -4.05 13.64 5.35
C LEU A 153 -5.51 13.27 5.60
N ASP A 154 -6.19 12.78 4.57
CA ASP A 154 -7.62 12.42 4.62
C ASP A 154 -7.82 11.01 5.16
N ILE A 155 -8.15 10.88 6.45
CA ILE A 155 -8.57 9.61 7.04
C ILE A 155 -10.06 9.43 6.84
N ARG A 156 -10.41 8.41 6.06
CA ARG A 156 -11.79 7.95 5.86
C ARG A 156 -12.04 6.70 6.68
N LEU A 157 -13.15 6.70 7.41
CA LEU A 157 -13.55 5.56 8.21
C LEU A 157 -14.66 4.80 7.48
N SER A 158 -14.48 3.50 7.33
CA SER A 158 -15.46 2.65 6.67
C SER A 158 -16.04 1.64 7.66
N PRO A 159 -17.37 1.58 7.80
CA PRO A 159 -18.04 0.51 8.55
C PRO A 159 -17.93 -0.84 7.81
N ASP A 160 -17.82 -0.83 6.50
CA ASP A 160 -17.56 -2.02 5.67
C ASP A 160 -16.11 -2.03 5.15
N TYR A 161 -15.18 -1.97 6.08
CA TYR A 161 -13.75 -1.89 5.77
C TYR A 161 -13.23 -3.08 4.94
N ARG A 162 -13.80 -4.29 5.15
CA ARG A 162 -13.40 -5.45 4.36
C ARG A 162 -13.73 -5.28 2.89
N TYR A 163 -14.84 -4.65 2.57
CA TYR A 163 -15.20 -4.30 1.19
C TYR A 163 -14.14 -3.40 0.56
N GLU A 164 -13.70 -2.35 1.27
CA GLU A 164 -12.69 -1.41 0.78
C GLU A 164 -11.35 -2.11 0.48
N VAL A 165 -10.93 -3.01 1.37
CA VAL A 165 -9.70 -3.80 1.18
C VAL A 165 -9.80 -4.66 -0.08
N TRP A 166 -10.89 -5.43 -0.22
CA TRP A 166 -11.08 -6.32 -1.35
C TRP A 166 -11.25 -5.56 -2.67
N TYR A 167 -11.97 -4.44 -2.64
CA TYR A 167 -12.10 -3.56 -3.80
C TYR A 167 -10.72 -3.10 -4.30
N LYS A 168 -9.89 -2.58 -3.40
CA LYS A 168 -8.53 -2.15 -3.74
C LYS A 168 -7.65 -3.31 -4.22
N LEU A 169 -7.80 -4.48 -3.60
CA LEU A 169 -7.05 -5.68 -3.97
C LEU A 169 -7.38 -6.10 -5.41
N LEU A 170 -8.65 -6.08 -5.80
CA LEU A 170 -9.10 -6.41 -7.16
C LEU A 170 -8.60 -5.38 -8.20
N VAL A 171 -8.64 -4.08 -7.88
CA VAL A 171 -8.06 -3.03 -8.75
C VAL A 171 -6.58 -3.32 -8.98
N ASN A 172 -5.83 -3.61 -7.93
CA ASN A 172 -4.40 -3.88 -8.02
C ASN A 172 -4.09 -5.21 -8.71
N LEU A 173 -4.91 -6.24 -8.51
CA LEU A 173 -4.72 -7.56 -9.11
C LEU A 173 -4.49 -7.48 -10.61
N ALA A 174 -5.38 -6.81 -11.33
CA ALA A 174 -5.31 -6.75 -12.78
C ALA A 174 -4.17 -5.85 -13.28
N ILE A 175 -4.21 -4.56 -12.93
CA ILE A 175 -3.28 -3.58 -13.51
C ILE A 175 -1.83 -3.82 -13.08
N ASN A 176 -1.59 -4.19 -11.82
CA ASN A 176 -0.23 -4.44 -11.34
C ASN A 176 0.38 -5.69 -12.00
N SER A 177 -0.42 -6.73 -12.20
CA SER A 177 0.05 -7.96 -12.83
C SER A 177 0.50 -7.73 -14.27
N VAL A 178 -0.36 -7.11 -15.09
CA VAL A 178 -0.06 -6.97 -16.52
C VAL A 178 1.06 -5.97 -16.77
N THR A 179 1.13 -4.87 -16.00
CA THR A 179 2.20 -3.89 -16.14
C THR A 179 3.56 -4.42 -15.65
N ALA A 180 3.59 -5.20 -14.58
CA ALA A 180 4.81 -5.81 -14.08
C ALA A 180 5.33 -6.89 -15.04
N LEU A 181 4.48 -7.82 -15.48
CA LEU A 181 4.88 -8.92 -16.37
C LEU A 181 5.32 -8.43 -17.75
N SER A 182 4.61 -7.45 -18.33
CA SER A 182 4.98 -6.88 -19.61
C SER A 182 6.16 -5.91 -19.52
N ARG A 183 6.55 -5.49 -18.31
CA ARG A 183 7.52 -4.42 -18.06
C ARG A 183 7.16 -3.14 -18.81
N ASN A 184 5.87 -2.84 -18.88
CA ASN A 184 5.34 -1.70 -19.59
C ASN A 184 4.44 -0.85 -18.69
N THR A 185 4.26 0.41 -19.06
CA THR A 185 3.33 1.32 -18.38
C THR A 185 1.88 0.91 -18.61
N ALA A 186 0.93 1.69 -18.10
CA ALA A 186 -0.50 1.45 -18.32
C ALA A 186 -0.90 1.50 -19.81
N LEU A 187 -0.01 1.95 -20.71
CA LEU A 187 -0.20 1.87 -22.17
C LEU A 187 -0.57 0.45 -22.62
N ILE A 188 -0.07 -0.59 -21.94
CA ILE A 188 -0.39 -1.99 -22.28
C ILE A 188 -1.90 -2.31 -22.18
N LEU A 189 -2.67 -1.49 -21.46
CA LEU A 189 -4.12 -1.66 -21.33
C LEU A 189 -4.88 -1.28 -22.62
N GLU A 190 -4.24 -0.68 -23.61
CA GLU A 190 -4.82 -0.44 -24.93
C GLU A 190 -4.92 -1.73 -25.77
N GLU A 191 -4.16 -2.78 -25.41
CA GLU A 191 -4.16 -4.07 -26.11
C GLU A 191 -5.38 -4.92 -25.69
N GLU A 192 -6.22 -5.30 -26.67
CA GLU A 192 -7.47 -6.04 -26.43
C GLU A 192 -7.26 -7.36 -25.67
N LYS A 193 -6.18 -8.10 -25.97
CA LYS A 193 -5.87 -9.36 -25.28
C LYS A 193 -5.54 -9.13 -23.80
N ILE A 194 -4.88 -8.02 -23.51
CA ILE A 194 -4.57 -7.62 -22.12
C ILE A 194 -5.84 -7.20 -21.40
N GLN A 195 -6.73 -6.44 -22.04
CA GLN A 195 -8.03 -6.09 -21.46
C GLN A 195 -8.84 -7.36 -21.12
N LEU A 196 -8.86 -8.35 -22.01
CA LEU A 196 -9.53 -9.63 -21.75
C LEU A 196 -8.91 -10.37 -20.57
N LEU A 197 -7.57 -10.40 -20.48
CA LEU A 197 -6.87 -11.00 -19.33
C LEU A 197 -7.21 -10.27 -18.03
N CYS A 198 -7.16 -8.93 -18.01
CA CYS A 198 -7.56 -8.13 -16.86
C CYS A 198 -8.99 -8.43 -16.42
N LYS A 199 -9.93 -8.49 -17.37
CA LYS A 199 -11.33 -8.81 -17.07
C LYS A 199 -11.47 -10.18 -16.41
N ARG A 200 -10.79 -11.22 -16.92
CA ARG A 200 -10.80 -12.58 -16.35
C ARG A 200 -10.18 -12.61 -14.95
N LEU A 201 -9.05 -11.95 -14.75
CA LEU A 201 -8.41 -11.84 -13.43
C LEU A 201 -9.34 -11.19 -12.40
N ILE A 202 -10.03 -10.12 -12.77
CA ILE A 202 -10.99 -9.46 -11.88
C ILE A 202 -12.15 -10.41 -11.57
N GLN A 203 -12.68 -11.14 -12.56
CA GLN A 203 -13.77 -12.10 -12.36
C GLN A 203 -13.37 -13.24 -11.42
N GLU A 204 -12.18 -13.81 -11.58
CA GLU A 204 -11.62 -14.82 -10.65
C GLU A 204 -11.45 -14.23 -9.25
N GLY A 205 -10.92 -13.01 -9.14
CA GLY A 205 -10.80 -12.30 -7.86
C GLY A 205 -12.14 -12.01 -7.19
N VAL A 206 -13.16 -11.67 -7.96
CA VAL A 206 -14.55 -11.49 -7.44
C VAL A 206 -15.09 -12.81 -6.92
N ALA A 207 -14.88 -13.93 -7.62
CA ALA A 207 -15.32 -15.25 -7.15
C ALA A 207 -14.64 -15.62 -5.81
N ILE A 208 -13.37 -15.31 -5.66
CA ILE A 208 -12.63 -15.51 -4.39
C ILE A 208 -13.22 -14.61 -3.28
N ALA A 209 -13.49 -13.34 -3.59
CA ALA A 209 -14.08 -12.39 -2.64
C ALA A 209 -15.45 -12.88 -2.14
N VAL A 210 -16.28 -13.39 -3.04
CA VAL A 210 -17.59 -13.97 -2.69
C VAL A 210 -17.44 -15.17 -1.75
N ALA A 211 -16.47 -16.04 -1.99
CA ALA A 211 -16.16 -17.17 -1.11
C ALA A 211 -15.68 -16.71 0.28
N GLU A 212 -15.00 -15.57 0.36
CA GLU A 212 -14.63 -14.89 1.63
C GLU A 212 -15.78 -14.13 2.28
N GLY A 213 -16.98 -14.13 1.68
CA GLY A 213 -18.18 -13.45 2.19
C GLY A 213 -18.23 -11.96 1.87
N ILE A 214 -17.47 -11.50 0.87
CA ILE A 214 -17.51 -10.13 0.36
C ILE A 214 -18.39 -10.10 -0.87
N HIS A 215 -19.45 -9.32 -0.82
CA HIS A 215 -20.40 -9.20 -1.93
C HIS A 215 -20.29 -7.82 -2.57
N PHE A 216 -19.92 -7.80 -3.84
CA PHE A 216 -19.90 -6.59 -4.65
C PHE A 216 -21.24 -6.39 -5.35
N GLN A 217 -21.50 -5.14 -5.71
CA GLN A 217 -22.65 -4.83 -6.56
C GLN A 217 -22.45 -5.39 -7.98
N GLU A 218 -23.58 -5.64 -8.66
CA GLU A 218 -23.56 -6.02 -10.08
C GLU A 218 -22.77 -4.99 -10.89
N GLY A 219 -21.93 -5.47 -11.83
CA GLY A 219 -21.12 -4.59 -12.68
C GLY A 219 -19.75 -4.20 -12.08
N ILE A 220 -19.34 -4.75 -10.93
CA ILE A 220 -18.03 -4.44 -10.32
C ILE A 220 -16.86 -4.69 -11.26
N THR A 221 -16.88 -5.75 -12.07
CA THR A 221 -15.83 -6.05 -13.04
C THR A 221 -15.68 -4.91 -14.05
N GLU A 222 -16.79 -4.44 -14.61
CA GLU A 222 -16.82 -3.34 -15.56
C GLU A 222 -16.41 -2.01 -14.92
N GLU A 223 -16.74 -1.81 -13.66
CA GLU A 223 -16.30 -0.64 -12.88
C GLU A 223 -14.78 -0.63 -12.73
N ILE A 224 -14.18 -1.73 -12.28
CA ILE A 224 -12.73 -1.83 -12.12
C ILE A 224 -12.02 -1.71 -13.46
N MET A 225 -12.56 -2.30 -14.54
CA MET A 225 -12.02 -2.13 -15.89
C MET A 225 -12.01 -0.66 -16.33
N ARG A 226 -13.06 0.12 -16.00
CA ARG A 226 -13.09 1.57 -16.29
C ARG A 226 -12.05 2.34 -15.47
N ILE A 227 -11.83 1.98 -14.20
CA ILE A 227 -10.77 2.57 -13.38
C ILE A 227 -9.40 2.32 -13.99
N ASN A 228 -9.12 1.08 -14.40
CA ASN A 228 -7.86 0.71 -15.02
C ASN A 228 -7.65 1.45 -16.36
N ALA A 229 -8.69 1.55 -17.19
CA ALA A 229 -8.65 2.30 -18.45
C ALA A 229 -8.45 3.82 -18.23
N GLY A 230 -8.85 4.37 -17.09
CA GLY A 230 -8.60 5.76 -16.71
C GLY A 230 -7.19 6.03 -16.18
N TYR A 231 -6.35 5.01 -16.05
CA TYR A 231 -4.97 5.19 -15.61
C TYR A 231 -4.14 5.85 -16.71
N PRO A 232 -3.33 6.91 -16.43
CA PRO A 232 -2.56 7.58 -17.46
C PRO A 232 -1.63 6.60 -18.21
N PRO A 233 -1.69 6.51 -19.55
CA PRO A 233 -0.95 5.51 -20.30
C PRO A 233 0.57 5.53 -20.09
N TYR A 234 1.14 6.70 -19.81
CA TYR A 234 2.57 6.88 -19.57
C TYR A 234 3.00 6.56 -18.13
N MET A 235 2.08 6.27 -17.22
CA MET A 235 2.39 5.93 -15.82
C MET A 235 2.51 4.41 -15.66
N GLY A 236 3.52 4.00 -14.87
CA GLY A 236 3.63 2.64 -14.37
C GLY A 236 2.91 2.46 -13.03
N THR A 237 2.61 1.22 -12.67
CA THR A 237 2.16 0.86 -11.33
C THR A 237 3.34 0.72 -10.37
N SER A 238 3.07 0.57 -9.07
CA SER A 238 4.12 0.30 -8.07
C SER A 238 4.93 -0.96 -8.42
N MET A 239 4.26 -2.06 -8.82
CA MET A 239 4.93 -3.30 -9.20
C MET A 239 5.73 -3.18 -10.49
N TYR A 240 5.26 -2.38 -11.47
CA TYR A 240 6.06 -2.04 -12.65
C TYR A 240 7.38 -1.34 -12.26
N TYR A 241 7.30 -0.31 -11.42
CA TYR A 241 8.52 0.39 -10.99
C TYR A 241 9.45 -0.50 -10.17
N ASP A 242 8.91 -1.44 -9.41
CA ASP A 242 9.70 -2.39 -8.65
C ASP A 242 10.48 -3.35 -9.55
N ILE A 243 9.81 -3.98 -10.50
CA ILE A 243 10.46 -4.95 -11.41
C ILE A 243 11.50 -4.28 -12.29
N ILE A 244 11.23 -3.06 -12.79
CA ILE A 244 12.20 -2.29 -13.58
C ILE A 244 13.42 -1.89 -12.74
N ALA A 245 13.21 -1.54 -11.47
CA ALA A 245 14.29 -1.21 -10.54
C ALA A 245 14.99 -2.45 -9.95
N GLY A 246 14.60 -3.66 -10.36
CA GLY A 246 15.12 -4.91 -9.79
C GLY A 246 14.80 -5.06 -8.30
N LYS A 247 13.71 -4.51 -7.80
CA LYS A 247 13.25 -4.63 -6.41
C LYS A 247 12.23 -5.74 -6.30
N THR A 248 12.13 -6.34 -5.11
CA THR A 248 11.07 -7.31 -4.79
C THR A 248 9.71 -6.61 -4.83
N MET A 249 8.76 -7.24 -5.52
CA MET A 249 7.37 -6.79 -5.61
C MET A 249 6.54 -7.25 -4.41
N GLU A 250 5.34 -6.69 -4.26
CA GLU A 250 4.36 -7.13 -3.24
C GLU A 250 3.49 -8.31 -3.72
N THR A 251 4.05 -9.14 -4.59
CA THR A 251 3.39 -10.30 -5.23
C THR A 251 2.71 -11.22 -4.21
N ALA A 252 3.39 -11.52 -3.10
CA ALA A 252 2.86 -12.40 -2.06
C ALA A 252 1.58 -11.85 -1.39
N TYR A 253 1.43 -10.53 -1.29
CA TYR A 253 0.33 -9.88 -0.59
C TYR A 253 -0.83 -9.44 -1.50
N ILE A 254 -0.65 -9.52 -2.82
CA ILE A 254 -1.68 -9.22 -3.81
C ILE A 254 -2.10 -10.53 -4.49
N GLN A 255 -1.32 -10.99 -5.45
CA GLN A 255 -1.63 -12.20 -6.22
C GLN A 255 -1.55 -13.46 -5.35
N GLY A 256 -0.51 -13.55 -4.53
CA GLY A 256 -0.28 -14.68 -3.63
C GLY A 256 -1.38 -14.85 -2.59
N TYR A 257 -1.83 -13.74 -1.98
CA TYR A 257 -2.96 -13.78 -1.05
C TYR A 257 -4.24 -14.32 -1.72
N LEU A 258 -4.56 -13.82 -2.91
CA LEU A 258 -5.74 -14.30 -3.67
C LEU A 258 -5.57 -15.77 -4.10
N TYR A 259 -4.38 -16.17 -4.53
CA TYR A 259 -4.07 -17.54 -4.88
C TYR A 259 -4.28 -18.48 -3.69
N GLU A 260 -3.74 -18.17 -2.52
CA GLU A 260 -3.93 -18.98 -1.31
C GLU A 260 -5.41 -19.12 -0.94
N LYS A 261 -6.19 -18.05 -1.09
CA LYS A 261 -7.64 -18.09 -0.86
C LYS A 261 -8.37 -18.94 -1.90
N SER A 262 -7.98 -18.86 -3.18
CA SER A 262 -8.57 -19.73 -4.22
C SER A 262 -8.34 -21.22 -3.92
N GLN A 263 -7.14 -21.57 -3.47
CA GLN A 263 -6.82 -22.95 -3.07
C GLN A 263 -7.64 -23.39 -1.84
N THR A 264 -7.77 -22.49 -0.84
CA THR A 264 -8.55 -22.77 0.37
C THR A 264 -10.01 -23.12 0.07
N TYR A 265 -10.59 -22.43 -0.93
CA TYR A 265 -12.00 -22.63 -1.33
C TYR A 265 -12.18 -23.59 -2.52
N GLY A 266 -11.09 -24.17 -3.06
CA GLY A 266 -11.14 -25.08 -4.20
C GLY A 266 -11.69 -24.42 -5.47
N LEU A 267 -11.40 -23.14 -5.70
CA LEU A 267 -11.86 -22.39 -6.86
C LEU A 267 -10.91 -22.59 -8.05
N ASP A 268 -11.48 -22.73 -9.24
CA ASP A 268 -10.72 -22.76 -10.49
C ASP A 268 -10.39 -21.33 -10.94
N THR A 269 -9.10 -20.98 -10.87
CA THR A 269 -8.58 -19.63 -11.16
C THR A 269 -7.38 -19.67 -12.12
N PRO A 270 -7.56 -20.17 -13.36
CA PRO A 270 -6.46 -20.43 -14.29
C PRO A 270 -5.68 -19.18 -14.69
N CYS A 271 -6.31 -18.00 -14.78
CA CYS A 271 -5.62 -16.76 -15.10
C CYS A 271 -4.74 -16.29 -13.92
N LEU A 272 -5.27 -16.36 -12.71
CA LEU A 272 -4.52 -16.03 -11.50
C LEU A 272 -3.34 -16.97 -11.29
N ASP A 273 -3.54 -18.29 -11.47
CA ASP A 273 -2.49 -19.31 -11.39
C ASP A 273 -1.34 -19.01 -12.35
N ALA A 274 -1.66 -18.77 -13.62
CA ALA A 274 -0.66 -18.48 -14.64
C ALA A 274 0.09 -17.17 -14.33
N VAL A 275 -0.64 -16.12 -14.00
CA VAL A 275 -0.07 -14.80 -13.71
C VAL A 275 0.79 -14.83 -12.45
N TYR A 276 0.32 -15.46 -11.38
CA TYR A 276 1.08 -15.58 -10.13
C TYR A 276 2.37 -16.37 -10.33
N SER A 277 2.30 -17.50 -11.03
CA SER A 277 3.47 -18.32 -11.36
C SER A 277 4.52 -17.53 -12.16
N LEU A 278 4.10 -16.75 -13.15
CA LEU A 278 4.99 -15.90 -13.94
C LEU A 278 5.60 -14.76 -13.14
N LEU A 279 4.84 -14.15 -12.23
CA LEU A 279 5.36 -13.12 -11.32
C LEU A 279 6.42 -13.70 -10.39
N LEU A 280 6.19 -14.86 -9.79
CA LEU A 280 7.20 -15.54 -8.96
C LEU A 280 8.46 -15.87 -9.78
N ALA A 281 8.29 -16.40 -10.99
CA ALA A 281 9.42 -16.69 -11.87
C ALA A 281 10.22 -15.43 -12.23
N SER A 282 9.55 -14.29 -12.40
CA SER A 282 10.21 -13.01 -12.73
C SER A 282 11.05 -12.43 -11.59
N GLU A 283 10.83 -12.88 -10.35
CA GLU A 283 11.61 -12.49 -9.16
C GLU A 283 12.84 -13.41 -8.93
N ILE A 284 12.91 -14.54 -9.61
CA ILE A 284 14.09 -15.40 -9.56
C ILE A 284 15.23 -14.69 -10.29
N ARG A 285 16.26 -14.38 -9.55
CA ARG A 285 17.48 -13.77 -10.10
C ARG A 285 18.51 -14.87 -10.29
N GLY A 286 19.04 -14.96 -11.51
CA GLY A 286 20.16 -15.84 -11.83
C GLY A 286 21.48 -15.35 -11.17
#